data_ffb76fd514edeadda7969506ccc544c6
#
_entry.id   ffb76fd514edeadda7969506ccc544c6
#
_cell.length_a   1.000
_cell.length_b   1.000
_cell.length_c   1.000
_cell.angle_alpha   90.00
_cell.angle_beta   90.00
_cell.angle_gamma   90.00
#
_symmetry.space_group_name_H-M   'P 1'
#
loop_
_entity.id
_entity.type
_entity.pdbx_description
1 polymer ?
#
loop_
_entity_poly.entity_id
_entity_poly.type
_entity_poly.pdbx_seq_one_letter_code
_entity_poly.pdbx_strand_id
1 'polypeptide(L)' 'MATTAFSVVLKDIEDTRESIARALIDGGARDYAEYRSMCGEVRGLSTAHMFITDLVRKMEQNEDE' A
#
# COMPACT_ATOMS: atom_id res chain seq x y z
N MET A 1 1.15 -16.14 12.84
CA MET A 1 0.13 -15.44 13.61
C MET A 1 0.18 -13.94 13.36
N ALA A 2 1.09 -13.21 14.03
CA ALA A 2 1.22 -11.78 13.76
C ALA A 2 1.50 -11.50 12.30
N THR A 3 2.36 -12.33 11.66
CA THR A 3 2.69 -12.19 10.25
C THR A 3 1.48 -12.40 9.35
N THR A 4 0.53 -13.25 9.76
CA THR A 4 -0.68 -13.48 8.98
C THR A 4 -1.56 -12.22 8.95
N ALA A 5 -1.71 -11.56 10.11
CA ALA A 5 -2.48 -10.32 10.17
C ALA A 5 -1.83 -9.24 9.30
N PHE A 6 -0.51 -9.11 9.34
CA PHE A 6 0.18 -8.15 8.52
C PHE A 6 0.08 -8.49 7.03
N SER A 7 0.06 -9.79 6.69
CA SER A 7 -0.13 -10.20 5.30
C SER A 7 -1.48 -9.76 4.76
N VAL A 8 -2.53 -9.85 5.58
CA VAL A 8 -3.86 -9.39 5.19
C VAL A 8 -3.85 -7.89 4.94
N VAL A 9 -3.24 -7.13 5.86
CA VAL A 9 -3.17 -5.67 5.71
C VAL A 9 -2.38 -5.30 4.45
N LEU A 10 -1.25 -5.96 4.21
CA LEU A 10 -0.44 -5.71 3.02
C LEU A 10 -1.23 -5.97 1.74
N LYS A 11 -2.01 -7.05 1.73
CA LYS A 11 -2.84 -7.37 0.58
C LYS A 11 -3.90 -6.30 0.35
N ASP A 12 -4.53 -5.84 1.42
CA ASP A 12 -5.53 -4.78 1.32
C ASP A 12 -4.93 -3.48 0.77
N ILE A 13 -3.72 -3.15 1.22
CA ILE A 13 -3.02 -1.96 0.72
C ILE A 13 -2.73 -2.12 -0.77
N GLU A 14 -2.23 -3.29 -1.19
CA GLU A 14 -1.93 -3.56 -2.60
C GLU A 14 -3.18 -3.45 -3.46
N ASP A 15 -4.28 -4.03 -3.01
CA ASP A 15 -5.54 -4.02 -3.75
C ASP A 15 -6.08 -2.59 -3.89
N THR A 16 -6.01 -1.82 -2.82
CA THR A 16 -6.48 -0.44 -2.84
C THR A 16 -5.61 0.40 -3.77
N ARG A 17 -4.30 0.24 -3.67
CA ARG A 17 -3.35 0.96 -4.53
C ARG A 17 -3.61 0.65 -6.00
N GLU A 18 -3.81 -0.62 -6.32
CA GLU A 18 -4.08 -1.04 -7.69
C GLU A 18 -5.40 -0.47 -8.20
N SER A 19 -6.42 -0.44 -7.35
CA SER A 19 -7.73 0.11 -7.71
C SER A 19 -7.61 1.59 -8.10
N ILE A 20 -6.85 2.37 -7.32
CA ILE A 20 -6.65 3.78 -7.61
C ILE A 20 -5.84 3.94 -8.90
N ALA A 21 -4.80 3.13 -9.07
CA ALA A 21 -3.97 3.19 -10.28
C ALA A 21 -4.81 2.89 -11.52
N ARG A 22 -5.70 1.89 -11.45
CA ARG A 22 -6.58 1.57 -12.58
C ARG A 22 -7.52 2.71 -12.90
N ALA A 23 -8.07 3.36 -11.87
CA ALA A 23 -8.93 4.52 -12.07
C ALA A 23 -8.18 5.64 -12.78
N LEU A 24 -6.91 5.87 -12.43
CA LEU A 24 -6.08 6.86 -13.11
C LEU A 24 -5.87 6.50 -14.59
N ILE A 25 -5.54 5.24 -14.85
CA ILE A 25 -5.29 4.76 -16.20
C ILE A 25 -6.55 4.91 -17.06
N ASP A 26 -7.71 4.65 -16.48
CA ASP A 26 -8.99 4.70 -17.18
C ASP A 26 -9.57 6.12 -17.26
N GLY A 27 -8.82 7.12 -16.82
CA GLY A 27 -9.26 8.51 -16.91
C GLY A 27 -10.26 8.89 -15.83
N GLY A 28 -10.19 8.25 -14.66
CA GLY A 28 -11.13 8.49 -13.59
C GLY A 28 -10.95 9.80 -12.84
N ALA A 29 -9.84 10.51 -13.05
CA ALA A 29 -9.63 11.81 -12.43
C ALA A 29 -10.40 12.87 -13.23
N ARG A 30 -11.22 13.67 -12.54
CA ARG A 30 -12.06 14.69 -13.20
C ARG A 30 -11.28 15.92 -13.60
N ASP A 31 -10.21 16.23 -12.86
CA ASP A 31 -9.40 17.40 -13.11
C ASP A 31 -7.99 17.14 -12.56
N TYR A 32 -7.11 18.12 -12.72
CA TYR A 32 -5.72 17.99 -12.31
C TYR A 32 -5.59 17.84 -10.79
N ALA A 33 -6.40 18.57 -10.03
CA ALA A 33 -6.34 18.49 -8.57
C ALA A 33 -6.71 17.07 -8.09
N GLU A 34 -7.73 16.48 -8.68
CA GLU A 34 -8.11 15.10 -8.35
C GLU A 34 -7.02 14.11 -8.76
N TYR A 35 -6.44 14.31 -9.95
CA TYR A 35 -5.32 13.49 -10.39
C TYR A 35 -4.17 13.53 -9.38
N ARG A 36 -3.79 14.71 -8.94
CA ARG A 36 -2.71 14.86 -7.95
C ARG A 36 -3.06 14.19 -6.63
N SER A 37 -4.30 14.32 -6.20
CA SER A 37 -4.77 13.70 -4.96
C SER A 37 -4.67 12.17 -5.04
N MET A 38 -5.10 11.60 -6.16
CA MET A 38 -5.05 10.14 -6.37
C MET A 38 -3.60 9.65 -6.42
N CYS A 39 -2.72 10.40 -7.06
CA CYS A 39 -1.28 10.07 -7.08
C CYS A 39 -0.70 10.09 -5.66
N GLY A 40 -1.10 11.06 -4.85
CA GLY A 40 -0.67 11.15 -3.46
C GLY A 40 -1.13 9.94 -2.65
N GLU A 41 -2.37 9.48 -2.88
CA GLU A 41 -2.88 8.30 -2.19
C GLU A 41 -2.06 7.06 -2.56
N VAL A 42 -1.73 6.88 -3.83
CA VAL A 42 -0.92 5.74 -4.27
C VAL A 42 0.45 5.80 -3.60
N ARG A 43 1.06 6.98 -3.56
CA ARG A 43 2.38 7.14 -2.93
C ARG A 43 2.32 6.86 -1.44
N GLY A 44 1.28 7.34 -0.76
CA GLY A 44 1.10 7.09 0.67
C GLY A 44 0.91 5.62 0.97
N LEU A 45 0.11 4.93 0.15
CA LEU A 45 -0.10 3.49 0.31
C LEU A 45 1.19 2.71 0.06
N SER A 46 1.98 3.12 -0.92
CA SER A 46 3.28 2.49 -1.19
C SER A 46 4.24 2.67 -0.02
N THR A 47 4.26 3.85 0.57
CA THR A 47 5.09 4.13 1.75
C THR A 47 4.66 3.28 2.94
N ALA A 48 3.36 3.19 3.19
CA ALA A 48 2.82 2.36 4.27
C ALA A 48 3.16 0.89 4.04
N HIS A 49 3.06 0.43 2.81
CA HIS A 49 3.42 -0.95 2.45
C HIS A 49 4.87 -1.24 2.82
N MET A 50 5.76 -0.32 2.51
CA MET A 50 7.18 -0.46 2.81
C MET A 50 7.42 -0.54 4.32
N PHE A 51 6.76 0.33 5.10
CA PHE A 51 6.92 0.33 6.55
C PHE A 51 6.47 -0.99 7.17
N ILE A 52 5.35 -1.52 6.71
CA ILE A 52 4.81 -2.77 7.26
C ILE A 52 5.70 -3.94 6.85
N THR A 53 6.18 -3.95 5.60
CA THR A 53 7.09 -4.98 5.13
C THR A 53 8.38 -4.99 5.95
N ASP A 54 8.91 -3.81 6.26
CA ASP A 54 10.12 -3.70 7.08
C ASP A 54 9.86 -4.20 8.50
N LEU A 55 8.69 -3.90 9.05
CA LEU A 55 8.33 -4.36 10.39
C LEU A 55 8.25 -5.90 10.44
N VAL A 56 7.61 -6.50 9.45
CA VAL A 56 7.49 -7.96 9.37
C VAL A 56 8.88 -8.59 9.29
N ARG A 57 9.75 -8.01 8.48
CA ARG A 57 11.12 -8.52 8.34
C ARG A 57 11.87 -8.47 9.67
N LYS A 58 11.74 -7.36 10.39
CA LYS A 58 12.39 -7.21 11.70
C LYS A 58 11.86 -8.21 12.71
N MET A 59 10.55 -8.45 12.68
CA MET A 59 9.94 -9.43 13.59
C MET A 59 10.45 -10.84 13.29
N GLU A 60 10.59 -11.18 12.03
CA GLU A 60 11.10 -12.49 11.62
C GLU A 60 12.57 -12.66 12.05
N GLN A 61 13.37 -11.61 11.91
CA GLN A 61 14.77 -11.65 12.33
C GLN A 61 14.88 -11.85 13.84
N ASN A 62 14.02 -11.18 14.60
CA ASN A 62 14.04 -11.32 16.05
C ASN A 62 13.66 -12.71 16.51
N GLU A 63 12.77 -13.37 15.78
CA GLU A 63 12.37 -14.73 16.11
C GLU A 63 13.51 -15.71 15.93
N ASP A 64 14.43 -15.43 15.02
CA ASP A 64 15.57 -16.30 14.73
C ASP A 64 16.64 -16.21 15.82
N GLU A 65 16.59 -15.21 16.66
CA GLU A 65 17.53 -15.06 17.75
C GLU A 65 17.04 -15.81 19.00
#